data_58dad662fe881643109345321515b283
#
_entry.id   58dad662fe881643109345321515b283
#
_cell.length_a   1.000
_cell.length_b   1.000
_cell.length_c   1.000
_cell.angle_alpha   90.00
_cell.angle_beta   90.00
_cell.angle_gamma   90.00
#
_symmetry.space_group_name_H-M   'P 1'
#
loop_
_entity.id
_entity.type
_entity.pdbx_description
1 polymer ?
#
loop_
_entity_poly.entity_id
_entity_poly.type
_entity_poly.pdbx_seq_one_letter_code
_entity_poly.pdbx_strand_id
1 'polypeptide(L)'
;MGRIIAVANQKGGVGKTTTAINLSSCLATKGQKVLAIDMDPQGNMTSGLSVEKDEVEYTVYDLLIDEVDVEQVICREVFENLDVLPTNIDLSGAEIELLDADNKQFILRDKISKIRDNYDFVIIDCPPSLSMLTINALTTADTVLVPIQCEYYALEGLSQLMKTIELVQTRLNETLEMEGVVFTMYDARTNLSLQVVENVKDNLDEKIYKTIIPRNIRLAEAPSHGLPINHYDPRSTGSESYMMLADEVIHRETE
;
A
#
# COMPACT_ATOMS: atom_id res chain seq x y z
N MET A 1 -11.73 15.45 2.71
CA MET A 1 -12.00 14.06 2.29
C MET A 1 -10.69 13.32 2.28
N GLY A 2 -10.55 12.22 3.03
CA GLY A 2 -9.29 11.48 3.14
C GLY A 2 -8.80 10.96 1.79
N ARG A 3 -7.50 11.02 1.53
CA ARG A 3 -6.88 10.55 0.29
C ARG A 3 -6.59 9.05 0.37
N ILE A 4 -7.11 8.27 -0.58
CA ILE A 4 -6.95 6.82 -0.60
C ILE A 4 -5.87 6.43 -1.61
N ILE A 5 -4.79 5.82 -1.13
CA ILE A 5 -3.62 5.42 -1.92
C ILE A 5 -3.47 3.90 -1.90
N ALA A 6 -3.59 3.24 -3.04
CA ALA A 6 -3.25 1.82 -3.18
C ALA A 6 -1.75 1.66 -3.45
N VAL A 7 -1.07 0.83 -2.67
CA VAL A 7 0.33 0.47 -2.90
C VAL A 7 0.37 -0.83 -3.70
N ALA A 8 0.61 -0.74 -5.00
CA ALA A 8 0.45 -1.86 -5.92
C ALA A 8 1.65 -2.09 -6.83
N ASN A 9 1.96 -3.34 -7.08
CA ASN A 9 2.87 -3.82 -8.14
C ASN A 9 2.65 -5.32 -8.32
N GLN A 10 2.58 -5.80 -9.56
CA GLN A 10 2.37 -7.22 -9.86
C GLN A 10 3.59 -8.09 -9.52
N LYS A 11 4.78 -7.49 -9.45
CA LYS A 11 6.00 -8.21 -9.05
C LYS A 11 6.04 -8.40 -7.53
N GLY A 12 6.28 -9.64 -7.09
CA GLY A 12 6.55 -9.95 -5.70
C GLY A 12 7.90 -9.41 -5.23
N GLY A 13 8.03 -9.10 -3.93
CA GLY A 13 9.32 -8.72 -3.33
C GLY A 13 9.83 -7.31 -3.66
N VAL A 14 9.03 -6.44 -4.28
CA VAL A 14 9.44 -5.06 -4.62
C VAL A 14 9.29 -4.06 -3.46
N GLY A 15 8.84 -4.51 -2.29
CA GLY A 15 8.66 -3.66 -1.10
C GLY A 15 7.30 -3.00 -0.99
N LYS A 16 6.22 -3.55 -1.56
CA LYS A 16 4.84 -3.04 -1.40
C LYS A 16 4.46 -2.92 0.08
N THR A 17 4.39 -4.05 0.76
CA THR A 17 4.04 -4.13 2.19
C THR A 17 4.98 -3.29 3.05
N THR A 18 6.30 -3.34 2.79
CA THR A 18 7.27 -2.48 3.49
C THR A 18 6.95 -1.00 3.30
N THR A 19 6.58 -0.60 2.09
CA THR A 19 6.20 0.79 1.79
C THR A 19 4.88 1.14 2.47
N ALA A 20 3.87 0.28 2.39
CA ALA A 20 2.56 0.52 3.01
C ALA A 20 2.67 0.69 4.53
N ILE A 21 3.39 -0.22 5.23
CA ILE A 21 3.65 -0.13 6.67
C ILE A 21 4.34 1.19 7.04
N ASN A 22 5.48 1.45 6.41
CA ASN A 22 6.34 2.55 6.83
C ASN A 22 5.80 3.92 6.40
N LEU A 23 5.15 4.01 5.23
CA LEU A 23 4.45 5.22 4.82
C LEU A 23 3.30 5.54 5.77
N SER A 24 2.45 4.57 6.12
CA SER A 24 1.34 4.76 7.06
C SER A 24 1.81 5.27 8.41
N SER A 25 2.84 4.64 8.98
CA SER A 25 3.39 5.04 10.27
C SER A 25 4.10 6.39 10.21
N CYS A 26 4.81 6.72 9.14
CA CYS A 26 5.47 8.01 8.98
C CYS A 26 4.46 9.15 8.78
N LEU A 27 3.37 8.93 8.03
CA LEU A 27 2.27 9.88 7.90
C LEU A 27 1.61 10.14 9.26
N ALA A 28 1.33 9.10 10.04
CA ALA A 28 0.77 9.19 11.39
C ALA A 28 1.69 9.96 12.34
N THR A 29 3.00 9.70 12.30
CA THR A 29 4.02 10.43 13.09
C THR A 29 4.06 11.92 12.74
N LYS A 30 3.66 12.28 11.51
CA LYS A 30 3.52 13.68 11.07
C LYS A 30 2.16 14.31 11.42
N GLY A 31 1.37 13.65 12.26
CA GLY A 31 0.09 14.13 12.77
C GLY A 31 -1.09 13.93 11.82
N GLN A 32 -0.93 13.13 10.74
CA GLN A 32 -2.04 12.76 9.87
C GLN A 32 -2.82 11.60 10.49
N LYS A 33 -4.15 11.62 10.38
CA LYS A 33 -4.99 10.47 10.74
C LYS A 33 -4.96 9.46 9.61
N VAL A 34 -4.45 8.26 9.87
CA VAL A 34 -4.19 7.24 8.85
C VAL A 34 -4.97 5.96 9.15
N LEU A 35 -5.61 5.41 8.11
CA LEU A 35 -6.12 4.05 8.10
C LEU A 35 -5.23 3.21 7.17
N ALA A 36 -4.66 2.14 7.69
CA ALA A 36 -3.93 1.15 6.92
C ALA A 36 -4.84 -0.07 6.66
N ILE A 37 -4.94 -0.50 5.41
CA ILE A 37 -5.79 -1.64 4.99
C ILE A 37 -4.90 -2.72 4.39
N ASP A 38 -4.89 -3.91 5.00
CA ASP A 38 -4.13 -5.05 4.49
C ASP A 38 -5.02 -5.92 3.58
N MET A 39 -4.76 -5.88 2.27
CA MET A 39 -5.48 -6.66 1.25
C MET A 39 -4.68 -7.88 0.77
N ASP A 40 -3.51 -8.17 1.37
CA ASP A 40 -2.73 -9.36 1.06
C ASP A 40 -3.08 -10.48 2.06
N PRO A 41 -3.59 -11.65 1.63
CA PRO A 41 -3.91 -12.79 2.50
C PRO A 41 -2.74 -13.26 3.38
N GLN A 42 -1.51 -12.92 3.04
CA GLN A 42 -0.35 -13.20 3.89
C GLN A 42 -0.37 -12.40 5.19
N GLY A 43 -1.09 -11.26 5.25
CA GLY A 43 -1.26 -10.43 6.44
C GLY A 43 0.07 -9.87 6.96
N ASN A 44 1.01 -9.58 6.07
CA ASN A 44 2.32 -9.08 6.46
C ASN A 44 2.28 -7.63 6.96
N MET A 45 1.38 -6.81 6.43
CA MET A 45 1.15 -5.46 6.94
C MET A 45 0.51 -5.52 8.33
N THR A 46 -0.46 -6.38 8.52
CA THR A 46 -1.13 -6.62 9.82
C THR A 46 -0.12 -6.92 10.91
N SER A 47 0.72 -7.94 10.72
CA SER A 47 1.77 -8.30 11.69
C SER A 47 2.84 -7.21 11.82
N GLY A 48 3.21 -6.55 10.73
CA GLY A 48 4.22 -5.47 10.72
C GLY A 48 3.76 -4.19 11.41
N LEU A 49 2.46 -4.07 11.74
CA LEU A 49 1.85 -3.00 12.51
C LEU A 49 1.39 -3.48 13.89
N SER A 50 2.04 -4.49 14.47
CA SER A 50 1.78 -5.01 15.83
C SER A 50 0.37 -5.58 16.04
N VAL A 51 -0.36 -5.97 14.99
CA VAL A 51 -1.66 -6.62 15.14
C VAL A 51 -1.48 -8.13 15.08
N GLU A 52 -1.89 -8.82 16.15
CA GLU A 52 -1.84 -10.28 16.23
C GLU A 52 -3.04 -10.88 15.46
N LYS A 53 -2.74 -11.53 14.32
CA LYS A 53 -3.76 -12.04 13.38
C LYS A 53 -4.74 -13.02 13.99
N ASP A 54 -4.29 -13.79 14.97
CA ASP A 54 -5.08 -14.84 15.63
C ASP A 54 -5.94 -14.31 16.79
N GLU A 55 -5.76 -13.04 17.17
CA GLU A 55 -6.47 -12.41 18.30
C GLU A 55 -7.56 -11.42 17.83
N VAL A 56 -7.64 -11.10 16.53
CA VAL A 56 -8.68 -10.21 16.00
C VAL A 56 -9.98 -10.97 15.78
N GLU A 57 -11.11 -10.37 16.18
CA GLU A 57 -12.45 -10.98 16.04
C GLU A 57 -12.92 -10.96 14.59
N TYR A 58 -12.68 -9.85 13.88
CA TYR A 58 -13.06 -9.66 12.48
C TYR A 58 -11.88 -9.15 11.66
N THR A 59 -11.85 -9.51 10.39
CA THR A 59 -10.81 -9.16 9.42
C THR A 59 -11.39 -8.54 8.16
N VAL A 60 -10.54 -8.16 7.22
CA VAL A 60 -10.98 -7.73 5.89
C VAL A 60 -11.77 -8.83 5.16
N TYR A 61 -11.54 -10.12 5.46
CA TYR A 61 -12.36 -11.20 4.93
C TYR A 61 -13.83 -11.04 5.34
N ASP A 62 -14.11 -10.88 6.63
CA ASP A 62 -15.47 -10.72 7.16
C ASP A 62 -16.13 -9.43 6.63
N LEU A 63 -15.32 -8.38 6.44
CA LEU A 63 -15.78 -7.13 5.83
C LEU A 63 -16.30 -7.32 4.41
N LEU A 64 -15.58 -8.14 3.61
CA LEU A 64 -15.91 -8.34 2.19
C LEU A 64 -17.01 -9.38 1.96
N ILE A 65 -17.14 -10.38 2.84
CA ILE A 65 -18.00 -11.56 2.65
C ILE A 65 -19.22 -11.53 3.57
N ASP A 66 -19.05 -11.21 4.87
CA ASP A 66 -20.08 -11.43 5.89
C ASP A 66 -20.89 -10.18 6.26
N GLU A 67 -20.82 -9.11 5.46
CA GLU A 67 -21.55 -7.86 5.71
C GLU A 67 -21.26 -7.20 7.07
N VAL A 68 -20.17 -7.56 7.74
CA VAL A 68 -19.74 -6.94 8.99
C VAL A 68 -19.52 -5.43 8.77
N ASP A 69 -19.90 -4.63 9.77
CA ASP A 69 -19.67 -3.19 9.70
C ASP A 69 -18.17 -2.88 9.81
N VAL A 70 -17.71 -1.97 8.98
CA VAL A 70 -16.28 -1.58 8.94
C VAL A 70 -15.76 -1.11 10.30
N GLU A 71 -16.60 -0.47 11.11
CA GLU A 71 -16.25 -0.01 12.46
C GLU A 71 -15.93 -1.16 13.44
N GLN A 72 -16.46 -2.35 13.19
CA GLN A 72 -16.19 -3.55 14.01
C GLN A 72 -14.86 -4.22 13.63
N VAL A 73 -14.39 -4.01 12.41
CA VAL A 73 -13.15 -4.62 11.89
C VAL A 73 -11.91 -3.78 12.23
N ILE A 74 -12.07 -2.46 12.44
CA ILE A 74 -10.95 -1.56 12.66
C ILE A 74 -10.27 -1.84 14.01
N CYS A 75 -8.97 -2.18 13.96
CA CYS A 75 -8.07 -2.10 15.11
C CYS A 75 -7.62 -0.64 15.28
N ARG A 76 -8.13 0.00 16.35
CA ARG A 76 -7.89 1.43 16.57
C ARG A 76 -6.60 1.69 17.31
N GLU A 77 -5.95 2.81 16.95
CA GLU A 77 -4.78 3.35 17.66
C GLU A 77 -3.67 2.32 17.88
N VAL A 78 -3.41 1.48 16.86
CA VAL A 78 -2.28 0.53 16.92
C VAL A 78 -0.94 1.26 17.10
N PHE A 79 -0.86 2.48 16.57
CA PHE A 79 0.08 3.55 16.91
C PHE A 79 -0.68 4.87 16.95
N GLU A 80 -0.07 5.91 17.55
CA GLU A 80 -0.69 7.25 17.57
C GLU A 80 -1.08 7.71 16.17
N ASN A 81 -2.36 8.09 15.97
CA ASN A 81 -2.98 8.47 14.70
C ASN A 81 -3.01 7.38 13.60
N LEU A 82 -2.81 6.10 13.93
CA LEU A 82 -2.81 5.00 12.99
C LEU A 82 -3.77 3.89 13.42
N ASP A 83 -4.80 3.67 12.60
CA ASP A 83 -5.73 2.56 12.69
C ASP A 83 -5.42 1.52 11.61
N VAL A 84 -5.82 0.25 11.81
CA VAL A 84 -5.58 -0.85 10.86
C VAL A 84 -6.87 -1.63 10.62
N LEU A 85 -7.17 -1.92 9.35
CA LEU A 85 -8.06 -3.02 8.96
C LEU A 85 -7.19 -4.27 8.73
N PRO A 86 -7.21 -5.21 9.67
CA PRO A 86 -6.33 -6.38 9.66
C PRO A 86 -6.81 -7.46 8.72
N THR A 87 -5.90 -8.33 8.29
CA THR A 87 -6.22 -9.55 7.55
C THR A 87 -5.46 -10.76 8.06
N ASN A 88 -5.97 -11.92 7.65
CA ASN A 88 -5.34 -13.22 7.86
C ASN A 88 -5.47 -14.07 6.59
N ILE A 89 -5.09 -15.35 6.69
CA ILE A 89 -5.08 -16.28 5.55
C ILE A 89 -6.48 -16.57 4.97
N ASP A 90 -7.54 -16.36 5.75
CA ASP A 90 -8.92 -16.59 5.32
C ASP A 90 -9.30 -15.69 4.14
N LEU A 91 -8.67 -14.52 4.01
CA LEU A 91 -8.86 -13.62 2.86
C LEU A 91 -8.55 -14.30 1.52
N SER A 92 -7.77 -15.39 1.49
CA SER A 92 -7.59 -16.18 0.27
C SER A 92 -8.90 -16.81 -0.22
N GLY A 93 -9.84 -17.11 0.67
CA GLY A 93 -11.17 -17.63 0.35
C GLY A 93 -12.05 -16.60 -0.34
N ALA A 94 -11.90 -15.34 0.02
CA ALA A 94 -12.69 -14.24 -0.55
C ALA A 94 -12.54 -14.13 -2.08
N GLU A 95 -11.39 -14.49 -2.66
CA GLU A 95 -11.20 -14.47 -4.12
C GLU A 95 -12.18 -15.40 -4.85
N ILE A 96 -12.53 -16.53 -4.25
CA ILE A 96 -13.47 -17.52 -4.81
C ILE A 96 -14.91 -17.09 -4.51
N GLU A 97 -15.21 -16.70 -3.27
CA GLU A 97 -16.54 -16.37 -2.82
C GLU A 97 -17.07 -15.09 -3.48
N LEU A 98 -16.21 -14.12 -3.72
CA LEU A 98 -16.56 -12.90 -4.47
C LEU A 98 -16.93 -13.18 -5.94
N LEU A 99 -16.61 -14.34 -6.54
CA LEU A 99 -16.93 -14.61 -7.94
C LEU A 99 -18.43 -14.56 -8.22
N ASP A 100 -19.26 -14.93 -7.27
CA ASP A 100 -20.71 -14.98 -7.40
C ASP A 100 -21.41 -13.75 -6.81
N ALA A 101 -20.68 -12.82 -6.19
CA ALA A 101 -21.24 -11.62 -5.58
C ALA A 101 -21.59 -10.55 -6.62
N ASP A 102 -22.73 -9.88 -6.43
CA ASP A 102 -23.11 -8.69 -7.20
C ASP A 102 -22.17 -7.51 -6.84
N ASN A 103 -21.80 -6.73 -7.84
CA ASN A 103 -20.91 -5.56 -7.68
C ASN A 103 -19.60 -5.86 -6.94
N LYS A 104 -19.12 -7.08 -7.06
CA LYS A 104 -17.93 -7.61 -6.38
C LYS A 104 -16.67 -6.74 -6.46
N GLN A 105 -16.57 -5.90 -7.48
CA GLN A 105 -15.43 -5.00 -7.67
C GLN A 105 -15.47 -3.78 -6.76
N PHE A 106 -16.59 -3.48 -6.12
CA PHE A 106 -16.85 -2.23 -5.40
C PHE A 106 -17.14 -2.40 -3.93
N ILE A 107 -17.10 -3.63 -3.41
CA ILE A 107 -17.49 -3.94 -2.03
C ILE A 107 -16.63 -3.15 -1.04
N LEU A 108 -15.30 -3.17 -1.21
CA LEU A 108 -14.39 -2.41 -0.35
C LEU A 108 -14.67 -0.91 -0.43
N ARG A 109 -14.88 -0.37 -1.62
CA ARG A 109 -15.20 1.06 -1.82
C ARG A 109 -16.46 1.47 -1.05
N ASP A 110 -17.51 0.66 -1.14
CA ASP A 110 -18.78 0.96 -0.50
C ASP A 110 -18.69 0.92 1.03
N LYS A 111 -17.82 0.05 1.58
CA LYS A 111 -17.54 0.00 3.02
C LYS A 111 -16.67 1.18 3.46
N ILE A 112 -15.57 1.47 2.75
CA ILE A 112 -14.61 2.53 3.13
C ILE A 112 -15.20 3.92 2.95
N SER A 113 -16.11 4.12 1.97
CA SER A 113 -16.77 5.42 1.76
C SER A 113 -17.50 5.95 3.01
N LYS A 114 -17.96 5.07 3.91
CA LYS A 114 -18.68 5.44 5.14
C LYS A 114 -17.78 6.07 6.19
N ILE A 115 -16.49 5.76 6.18
CA ILE A 115 -15.52 6.16 7.21
C ILE A 115 -14.38 7.04 6.68
N ARG A 116 -14.27 7.17 5.36
CA ARG A 116 -13.18 7.88 4.67
C ARG A 116 -12.91 9.27 5.25
N ASP A 117 -13.96 10.02 5.59
CA ASP A 117 -13.84 11.39 6.09
C ASP A 117 -13.30 11.50 7.52
N ASN A 118 -13.15 10.36 8.21
CA ASN A 118 -12.52 10.31 9.54
C ASN A 118 -10.98 10.33 9.46
N TYR A 119 -10.41 10.12 8.27
CA TYR A 119 -8.97 9.99 8.03
C TYR A 119 -8.47 11.05 7.04
N ASP A 120 -7.20 11.43 7.17
CA ASP A 120 -6.50 12.25 6.19
C ASP A 120 -5.95 11.38 5.05
N PHE A 121 -5.48 10.17 5.39
CA PHE A 121 -4.97 9.18 4.44
C PHE A 121 -5.53 7.79 4.72
N VAL A 122 -5.81 7.05 3.65
CA VAL A 122 -6.09 5.60 3.68
C VAL A 122 -5.05 4.93 2.79
N ILE A 123 -4.24 4.03 3.36
CA ILE A 123 -3.19 3.31 2.63
C ILE A 123 -3.59 1.85 2.49
N ILE A 124 -3.68 1.35 1.26
CA ILE A 124 -4.09 -0.03 0.96
C ILE A 124 -2.88 -0.83 0.47
N ASP A 125 -2.46 -1.85 1.21
CA ASP A 125 -1.43 -2.81 0.76
C ASP A 125 -2.06 -3.87 -0.14
N CYS A 126 -1.59 -3.97 -1.38
CA CYS A 126 -2.12 -4.89 -2.39
C CYS A 126 -1.29 -6.17 -2.50
N PRO A 127 -1.93 -7.34 -2.73
CA PRO A 127 -1.21 -8.58 -3.04
C PRO A 127 -0.42 -8.46 -4.36
N PRO A 128 0.54 -9.37 -4.61
CA PRO A 128 1.36 -9.35 -5.84
C PRO A 128 0.62 -9.85 -7.09
N SER A 129 -0.65 -10.21 -6.96
CA SER A 129 -1.47 -10.71 -8.07
C SER A 129 -2.48 -9.67 -8.55
N LEU A 130 -2.90 -9.77 -9.81
CA LEU A 130 -4.05 -9.04 -10.33
C LEU A 130 -5.32 -9.83 -10.05
N SER A 131 -5.67 -9.97 -8.80
CA SER A 131 -6.84 -10.68 -8.31
C SER A 131 -8.04 -9.76 -8.06
N MET A 132 -9.17 -10.34 -7.63
CA MET A 132 -10.35 -9.57 -7.23
C MET A 132 -10.04 -8.66 -6.03
N LEU A 133 -9.12 -9.04 -5.15
CA LEU A 133 -8.67 -8.21 -4.03
C LEU A 133 -7.95 -6.94 -4.53
N THR A 134 -7.04 -7.08 -5.48
CA THR A 134 -6.37 -5.92 -6.11
C THR A 134 -7.35 -5.04 -6.86
N ILE A 135 -8.35 -5.62 -7.54
CA ILE A 135 -9.40 -4.83 -8.21
C ILE A 135 -10.21 -4.03 -7.18
N ASN A 136 -10.60 -4.62 -6.05
CA ASN A 136 -11.28 -3.90 -4.97
C ASN A 136 -10.42 -2.75 -4.40
N ALA A 137 -9.13 -2.96 -4.23
CA ALA A 137 -8.21 -1.91 -3.80
C ALA A 137 -8.16 -0.75 -4.82
N LEU A 138 -7.99 -1.06 -6.12
CA LEU A 138 -7.89 -0.05 -7.18
C LEU A 138 -9.21 0.69 -7.45
N THR A 139 -10.36 0.04 -7.26
CA THR A 139 -11.67 0.70 -7.39
C THR A 139 -11.99 1.60 -6.19
N THR A 140 -11.37 1.35 -5.05
CA THR A 140 -11.50 2.15 -3.83
C THR A 140 -10.55 3.33 -3.82
N ALA A 141 -9.37 3.19 -4.40
CA ALA A 141 -8.30 4.18 -4.35
C ALA A 141 -8.57 5.41 -5.24
N ASP A 142 -8.07 6.55 -4.81
CA ASP A 142 -7.94 7.75 -5.63
C ASP A 142 -6.69 7.67 -6.49
N THR A 143 -5.59 7.13 -5.92
CA THR A 143 -4.29 7.05 -6.59
C THR A 143 -3.56 5.75 -6.30
N VAL A 144 -2.59 5.42 -7.17
CA VAL A 144 -1.74 4.22 -7.05
C VAL A 144 -0.29 4.62 -6.87
N LEU A 145 0.29 4.28 -5.71
CA LEU A 145 1.73 4.36 -5.44
C LEU A 145 2.40 3.06 -5.88
N VAL A 146 3.45 3.18 -6.70
CA VAL A 146 4.12 2.03 -7.31
C VAL A 146 5.54 1.88 -6.80
N PRO A 147 5.81 1.00 -5.83
CA PRO A 147 7.17 0.64 -5.45
C PRO A 147 7.84 -0.17 -6.55
N ILE A 148 9.04 0.25 -6.96
CA ILE A 148 9.85 -0.42 -7.98
C ILE A 148 11.22 -0.76 -7.40
N GLN A 149 11.56 -2.04 -7.38
CA GLN A 149 12.92 -2.46 -7.09
C GLN A 149 13.83 -2.17 -8.29
N CYS A 150 15.02 -1.60 -8.02
CA CYS A 150 16.01 -1.27 -9.06
C CYS A 150 16.70 -2.52 -9.63
N GLU A 151 15.94 -3.34 -10.39
CA GLU A 151 16.39 -4.57 -11.06
C GLU A 151 16.03 -4.57 -12.54
N TYR A 152 16.67 -5.44 -13.32
CA TYR A 152 16.58 -5.50 -14.79
C TYR A 152 15.13 -5.55 -15.33
N TYR A 153 14.24 -6.31 -14.69
CA TYR A 153 12.84 -6.44 -15.13
C TYR A 153 11.88 -5.37 -14.57
N ALA A 154 12.41 -4.28 -14.02
CA ALA A 154 11.59 -3.22 -13.41
C ALA A 154 10.61 -2.58 -14.39
N LEU A 155 11.06 -2.27 -15.61
CA LEU A 155 10.24 -1.62 -16.65
C LEU A 155 9.14 -2.53 -17.20
N GLU A 156 9.40 -3.83 -17.33
CA GLU A 156 8.38 -4.78 -17.81
C GLU A 156 7.21 -4.86 -16.81
N GLY A 157 7.52 -5.01 -15.50
CA GLY A 157 6.51 -5.03 -14.46
C GLY A 157 5.72 -3.72 -14.37
N LEU A 158 6.40 -2.58 -14.54
CA LEU A 158 5.74 -1.27 -14.56
C LEU A 158 4.80 -1.14 -15.76
N SER A 159 5.23 -1.53 -16.95
CA SER A 159 4.39 -1.47 -18.16
C SER A 159 3.13 -2.35 -18.04
N GLN A 160 3.23 -3.52 -17.42
CA GLN A 160 2.09 -4.39 -17.16
C GLN A 160 1.11 -3.76 -16.15
N LEU A 161 1.63 -3.16 -15.08
CA LEU A 161 0.80 -2.47 -14.09
C LEU A 161 0.08 -1.26 -14.71
N MET A 162 0.77 -0.46 -15.54
CA MET A 162 0.17 0.69 -16.23
C MET A 162 -1.04 0.29 -17.08
N LYS A 163 -0.94 -0.81 -17.83
CA LYS A 163 -2.08 -1.34 -18.60
C LYS A 163 -3.24 -1.77 -17.70
N THR A 164 -2.93 -2.28 -16.51
CA THR A 164 -3.96 -2.65 -15.53
C THR A 164 -4.65 -1.42 -14.98
N ILE A 165 -3.90 -0.39 -14.60
CA ILE A 165 -4.45 0.89 -14.14
C ILE A 165 -5.35 1.49 -15.22
N GLU A 166 -4.89 1.55 -16.48
CA GLU A 166 -5.67 2.05 -17.61
C GLU A 166 -6.98 1.25 -17.81
N LEU A 167 -6.94 -0.08 -17.66
CA LEU A 167 -8.13 -0.91 -17.73
C LEU A 167 -9.13 -0.60 -16.62
N VAL A 168 -8.63 -0.43 -15.38
CA VAL A 168 -9.47 -0.06 -14.23
C VAL A 168 -10.04 1.35 -14.42
N GLN A 169 -9.25 2.32 -14.84
CA GLN A 169 -9.70 3.68 -15.18
C GLN A 169 -10.83 3.67 -16.21
N THR A 170 -10.66 2.91 -17.28
CA THR A 170 -11.61 2.90 -18.38
C THR A 170 -12.95 2.24 -18.01
N ARG A 171 -12.96 1.29 -17.08
CA ARG A 171 -14.13 0.42 -16.86
C ARG A 171 -14.74 0.49 -15.47
N LEU A 172 -13.97 0.85 -14.45
CA LEU A 172 -14.37 0.68 -13.06
C LEU A 172 -14.18 1.93 -12.19
N ASN A 173 -13.11 2.71 -12.39
CA ASN A 173 -12.79 3.88 -11.58
C ASN A 173 -12.14 4.96 -12.46
N GLU A 174 -12.95 5.79 -13.10
CA GLU A 174 -12.50 6.83 -14.05
C GLU A 174 -11.60 7.88 -13.40
N THR A 175 -11.67 8.03 -12.08
CA THR A 175 -10.90 9.02 -11.30
C THR A 175 -9.59 8.46 -10.74
N LEU A 176 -9.31 7.16 -10.95
CA LEU A 176 -8.06 6.56 -10.47
C LEU A 176 -6.86 7.19 -11.18
N GLU A 177 -5.90 7.69 -10.44
CA GLU A 177 -4.68 8.26 -11.00
C GLU A 177 -3.42 7.52 -10.52
N MET A 178 -2.30 7.75 -11.20
CA MET A 178 -1.01 7.33 -10.70
C MET A 178 -0.53 8.34 -9.64
N GLU A 179 -0.37 7.89 -8.40
CA GLU A 179 0.24 8.65 -7.32
C GLU A 179 1.72 8.93 -7.62
N GLY A 180 2.43 7.92 -8.03
CA GLY A 180 3.82 7.99 -8.45
C GLY A 180 4.59 6.70 -8.24
N VAL A 181 5.80 6.72 -8.76
CA VAL A 181 6.78 5.63 -8.59
C VAL A 181 7.75 5.98 -7.48
N VAL A 182 7.99 5.04 -6.56
CA VAL A 182 9.07 5.10 -5.57
C VAL A 182 10.07 3.98 -5.82
N PHE A 183 11.33 4.34 -5.96
CA PHE A 183 12.41 3.35 -6.09
C PHE A 183 12.74 2.75 -4.74
N THR A 184 12.82 1.42 -4.69
CA THR A 184 13.09 0.65 -3.48
C THR A 184 14.36 -0.20 -3.64
N MET A 185 14.94 -0.60 -2.50
CA MET A 185 16.13 -1.45 -2.44
C MET A 185 17.27 -0.94 -3.32
N TYR A 186 17.35 0.39 -3.46
CA TYR A 186 18.38 1.04 -4.25
C TYR A 186 19.77 0.78 -3.65
N ASP A 187 20.71 0.38 -4.50
CA ASP A 187 22.12 0.22 -4.14
C ASP A 187 22.98 1.13 -5.01
N ALA A 188 23.45 2.23 -4.42
CA ALA A 188 24.28 3.23 -5.12
C ALA A 188 25.63 2.69 -5.63
N ARG A 189 26.04 1.49 -5.19
CA ARG A 189 27.28 0.84 -5.62
C ARG A 189 27.13 0.14 -6.97
N THR A 190 25.93 -0.02 -7.48
CA THR A 190 25.65 -0.77 -8.71
C THR A 190 25.24 0.17 -9.85
N ASN A 191 25.85 0.01 -11.02
CA ASN A 191 25.44 0.72 -12.23
C ASN A 191 24.01 0.34 -12.67
N LEU A 192 23.57 -0.88 -12.35
CA LEU A 192 22.23 -1.34 -12.68
C LEU A 192 21.17 -0.47 -12.02
N SER A 193 21.31 -0.13 -10.74
CA SER A 193 20.36 0.73 -10.04
C SER A 193 20.23 2.10 -10.69
N LEU A 194 21.35 2.70 -11.10
CA LEU A 194 21.35 3.98 -11.82
C LEU A 194 20.65 3.88 -13.18
N GLN A 195 20.99 2.86 -13.98
CA GLN A 195 20.37 2.64 -15.29
C GLN A 195 18.86 2.43 -15.20
N VAL A 196 18.38 1.69 -14.20
CA VAL A 196 16.95 1.49 -13.99
C VAL A 196 16.24 2.81 -13.66
N VAL A 197 16.82 3.61 -12.76
CA VAL A 197 16.28 4.93 -12.41
C VAL A 197 16.21 5.84 -13.63
N GLU A 198 17.27 5.93 -14.43
CA GLU A 198 17.31 6.73 -15.66
C GLU A 198 16.26 6.26 -16.67
N ASN A 199 16.20 4.95 -16.94
CA ASN A 199 15.23 4.39 -17.89
C ASN A 199 13.77 4.60 -17.46
N VAL A 200 13.47 4.53 -16.16
CA VAL A 200 12.11 4.83 -15.67
C VAL A 200 11.80 6.31 -15.81
N LYS A 201 12.76 7.19 -15.50
CA LYS A 201 12.62 8.65 -15.67
C LYS A 201 12.36 9.04 -17.12
N ASP A 202 13.03 8.42 -18.07
CA ASP A 202 12.86 8.71 -19.51
C ASP A 202 11.46 8.32 -20.03
N ASN A 203 10.72 7.47 -19.29
CA ASN A 203 9.41 6.95 -19.72
C ASN A 203 8.22 7.49 -18.93
N LEU A 204 8.41 8.07 -17.73
CA LEU A 204 7.34 8.45 -16.81
C LEU A 204 7.36 9.92 -16.37
N ASP A 205 8.28 10.72 -16.87
CA ASP A 205 8.41 12.17 -16.60
C ASP A 205 8.14 12.58 -15.12
N GLU A 206 7.00 13.16 -14.83
CA GLU A 206 6.75 13.87 -13.56
C GLU A 206 6.21 12.98 -12.41
N LYS A 207 5.83 11.73 -12.69
CA LYS A 207 5.20 10.84 -11.70
C LYS A 207 6.22 9.98 -10.92
N ILE A 208 7.38 10.54 -10.57
CA ILE A 208 8.41 9.85 -9.81
C ILE A 208 8.71 10.64 -8.54
N TYR A 209 8.73 9.94 -7.41
CA TYR A 209 9.16 10.53 -6.14
C TYR A 209 10.66 10.84 -6.16
N LYS A 210 11.04 11.98 -5.56
CA LYS A 210 12.45 12.34 -5.40
C LYS A 210 13.14 11.43 -4.40
N THR A 211 12.38 10.99 -3.40
CA THR A 211 12.84 10.05 -2.39
C THR A 211 13.08 8.68 -2.98
N ILE A 212 14.24 8.11 -2.66
CA ILE A 212 14.64 6.74 -3.02
C ILE A 212 14.83 5.95 -1.73
N ILE A 213 14.23 4.78 -1.63
CA ILE A 213 14.37 3.90 -0.47
C ILE A 213 15.60 2.99 -0.68
N PRO A 214 16.65 3.15 0.14
CA PRO A 214 17.86 2.36 -0.01
C PRO A 214 17.66 0.91 0.42
N ARG A 215 18.52 0.01 -0.06
CA ARG A 215 18.63 -1.32 0.54
C ARG A 215 19.14 -1.17 1.98
N ASN A 216 18.30 -1.53 2.94
CA ASN A 216 18.57 -1.34 4.37
C ASN A 216 18.15 -2.59 5.14
N ILE A 217 19.07 -3.14 5.94
CA ILE A 217 18.82 -4.37 6.70
C ILE A 217 17.79 -4.15 7.82
N ARG A 218 17.74 -2.93 8.38
CA ARG A 218 16.78 -2.57 9.44
C ARG A 218 15.33 -2.62 8.94
N LEU A 219 15.09 -2.26 7.67
CA LEU A 219 13.78 -2.41 7.03
C LEU A 219 13.34 -3.87 6.88
N ALA A 220 14.30 -4.80 6.77
CA ALA A 220 14.00 -6.22 6.71
C ALA A 220 13.80 -6.84 8.11
N GLU A 221 14.46 -6.30 9.13
CA GLU A 221 14.37 -6.77 10.52
C GLU A 221 13.10 -6.27 11.23
N ALA A 222 12.71 -5.02 11.01
CA ALA A 222 11.61 -4.35 11.70
C ALA A 222 10.29 -5.16 11.72
N PRO A 223 9.83 -5.77 10.61
CA PRO A 223 8.61 -6.58 10.61
C PRO A 223 8.66 -7.80 11.55
N SER A 224 9.84 -8.37 11.80
CA SER A 224 9.99 -9.51 12.74
C SER A 224 9.75 -9.10 14.20
N HIS A 225 9.73 -7.80 14.46
CA HIS A 225 9.41 -7.22 15.77
C HIS A 225 8.00 -6.59 15.79
N GLY A 226 7.23 -6.71 14.69
CA GLY A 226 5.92 -6.09 14.57
C GLY A 226 5.97 -4.55 14.54
N LEU A 227 7.11 -3.95 14.18
CA LEU A 227 7.31 -2.50 14.28
C LEU A 227 7.60 -1.87 12.91
N PRO A 228 6.99 -0.71 12.60
CA PRO A 228 7.45 0.14 11.51
C PRO A 228 8.87 0.67 11.77
N ILE A 229 9.58 1.02 10.72
CA ILE A 229 11.00 1.41 10.81
C ILE A 229 11.26 2.63 11.71
N ASN A 230 10.35 3.61 11.70
CA ASN A 230 10.47 4.82 12.52
C ASN A 230 10.27 4.56 14.03
N HIS A 231 9.66 3.43 14.40
CA HIS A 231 9.58 2.93 15.77
C HIS A 231 10.70 1.94 16.10
N TYR A 232 11.14 1.13 15.14
CA TYR A 232 12.18 0.13 15.31
C TYR A 232 13.59 0.75 15.38
N ASP A 233 13.94 1.56 14.38
CA ASP A 233 15.22 2.28 14.31
C ASP A 233 15.05 3.67 13.70
N PRO A 234 14.63 4.67 14.49
CA PRO A 234 14.33 6.04 14.02
C PRO A 234 15.51 6.74 13.34
N ARG A 235 16.74 6.27 13.58
CA ARG A 235 17.97 6.89 13.05
C ARG A 235 18.51 6.17 11.83
N SER A 236 17.86 5.10 11.39
CA SER A 236 18.28 4.38 10.19
C SER A 236 18.01 5.19 8.93
N THR A 237 18.82 4.97 7.89
CA THR A 237 18.57 5.57 6.57
C THR A 237 17.22 5.16 5.99
N GLY A 238 16.71 3.96 6.36
CA GLY A 238 15.37 3.52 5.98
C GLY A 238 14.29 4.38 6.59
N SER A 239 14.40 4.71 7.88
CA SER A 239 13.47 5.60 8.58
C SER A 239 13.49 7.01 7.98
N GLU A 240 14.66 7.59 7.82
CA GLU A 240 14.81 8.91 7.20
C GLU A 240 14.18 8.96 5.80
N SER A 241 14.40 7.93 4.97
CA SER A 241 13.82 7.89 3.62
C SER A 241 12.29 7.80 3.65
N TYR A 242 11.68 6.99 4.51
CA TYR A 242 10.22 6.93 4.60
C TYR A 242 9.60 8.20 5.21
N MET A 243 10.29 8.87 6.14
CA MET A 243 9.88 10.18 6.62
C MET A 243 9.89 11.23 5.51
N MET A 244 10.90 11.21 4.62
CA MET A 244 10.97 12.09 3.44
C MET A 244 9.87 11.73 2.43
N LEU A 245 9.61 10.45 2.18
CA LEU A 245 8.52 10.02 1.31
C LEU A 245 7.16 10.49 1.83
N ALA A 246 6.93 10.39 3.14
CA ALA A 246 5.71 10.90 3.76
C ALA A 246 5.56 12.43 3.58
N ASP A 247 6.64 13.20 3.67
CA ASP A 247 6.61 14.63 3.37
C ASP A 247 6.22 14.90 1.92
N GLU A 248 6.81 14.17 0.97
CA GLU A 248 6.45 14.32 -0.44
C GLU A 248 4.98 13.95 -0.70
N VAL A 249 4.48 12.88 -0.06
CA VAL A 249 3.06 12.47 -0.18
C VAL A 249 2.12 13.54 0.37
N ILE A 250 2.42 14.12 1.53
CA ILE A 250 1.59 15.19 2.14
C ILE A 250 1.52 16.42 1.25
N HIS A 251 2.65 16.82 0.65
CA HIS A 251 2.75 18.05 -0.13
C HIS A 251 2.43 17.87 -1.62
N ARG A 252 2.18 16.66 -2.07
CA ARG A 252 1.80 16.39 -3.45
C ARG A 252 0.33 16.74 -3.63
N GLU A 253 0.07 17.84 -4.31
CA GLU A 253 -1.27 18.19 -4.75
C GLU A 253 -1.71 17.18 -5.81
N THR A 254 -2.88 16.59 -5.66
CA THR A 254 -3.58 15.89 -6.73
C THR A 254 -4.07 16.99 -7.68
N GLU A 255 -3.39 17.13 -8.83
CA GLU A 255 -3.83 18.01 -9.92
C GLU A 255 -5.17 17.58 -10.50
#